data_5cc0cd6ae159543c4b75bd4736f5c754
#
_entry.id   5cc0cd6ae159543c4b75bd4736f5c754
#
_cell.length_a   1.000
_cell.length_b   1.000
_cell.length_c   1.000
_cell.angle_alpha   90.00
_cell.angle_beta   90.00
_cell.angle_gamma   90.00
#
_symmetry.space_group_name_H-M   'P 1'
#
loop_
_entity.id
_entity.type
_entity.pdbx_description
1 polymer ?
#
loop_
_entity_poly.entity_id
_entity_poly.type
_entity_poly.pdbx_seq_one_letter_code
_entity_poly.pdbx_strand_id
1 'polypeptide(L)'
;MSDFTPTPYILDTGVLADVARGDADLIGLLQDFDRAGQPLIIPALAATGALLDGRGSPDAQALLAGLAAFEHAIVAPLDGVTQSAKLTDTMAVTGLDVYDAHAAAIADVSICPILTLHAEKWRQPSRALDNPPHIIEITDPDQ
;
A
#
# COMPACT_ATOMS: atom_id res chain seq x y z
N MET A 1 5.67 -20.99 22.84
CA MET A 1 4.91 -20.60 21.66
C MET A 1 5.35 -19.21 21.21
N SER A 2 5.55 -19.07 19.96
CA SER A 2 6.06 -17.81 19.40
C SER A 2 4.93 -16.81 19.22
N ASP A 3 5.09 -15.61 19.76
CA ASP A 3 4.17 -14.50 19.52
C ASP A 3 4.58 -13.71 18.27
N PHE A 4 5.25 -14.40 17.34
CA PHE A 4 5.76 -13.77 16.14
C PHE A 4 4.62 -13.26 15.26
N THR A 5 4.63 -11.95 15.03
CA THR A 5 3.74 -11.30 14.07
C THR A 5 4.55 -11.00 12.82
N PRO A 6 4.10 -11.45 11.64
CA PRO A 6 4.82 -11.14 10.41
C PRO A 6 4.93 -9.63 10.18
N THR A 7 6.02 -9.21 9.54
CA THR A 7 6.18 -7.82 9.13
C THR A 7 5.06 -7.43 8.19
N PRO A 8 4.36 -6.32 8.44
CA PRO A 8 3.27 -5.90 7.55
C PRO A 8 3.74 -5.60 6.12
N TYR A 9 2.87 -5.84 5.15
CA TYR A 9 3.07 -5.40 3.77
C TYR A 9 2.31 -4.10 3.55
N ILE A 10 2.97 -3.11 2.95
CA ILE A 10 2.35 -1.82 2.61
C ILE A 10 1.80 -1.95 1.19
N LEU A 11 0.50 -1.69 1.02
CA LEU A 11 -0.14 -1.75 -0.29
C LEU A 11 0.02 -0.40 -0.99
N ASP A 12 0.53 -0.41 -2.22
CA ASP A 12 0.67 0.84 -2.97
C ASP A 12 -0.64 1.22 -3.68
N THR A 13 -0.66 2.39 -4.29
CA THR A 13 -1.85 2.93 -4.95
C THR A 13 -2.35 2.00 -6.06
N GLY A 14 -1.45 1.41 -6.84
CA GLY A 14 -1.84 0.51 -7.94
C GLY A 14 -2.54 -0.75 -7.46
N VAL A 15 -2.05 -1.35 -6.37
CA VAL A 15 -2.71 -2.51 -5.75
C VAL A 15 -4.11 -2.13 -5.30
N LEU A 16 -4.24 -1.01 -4.58
CA LEU A 16 -5.54 -0.55 -4.09
C LEU A 16 -6.49 -0.19 -5.24
N ALA A 17 -5.97 0.38 -6.33
CA ALA A 17 -6.77 0.70 -7.50
C ALA A 17 -7.35 -0.56 -8.15
N ASP A 18 -6.58 -1.65 -8.24
CA ASP A 18 -7.08 -2.89 -8.80
C ASP A 18 -8.10 -3.57 -7.88
N VAL A 19 -7.94 -3.47 -6.56
CA VAL A 19 -9.00 -3.89 -5.63
C VAL A 19 -10.27 -3.08 -5.87
N ALA A 20 -10.13 -1.78 -6.02
CA ALA A 20 -11.28 -0.88 -6.26
C ALA A 20 -11.99 -1.19 -7.58
N ARG A 21 -11.29 -1.74 -8.56
CA ARG A 21 -11.87 -2.20 -9.83
C ARG A 21 -12.49 -3.60 -9.75
N GLY A 22 -12.33 -4.29 -8.61
CA GLY A 22 -12.93 -5.60 -8.43
C GLY A 22 -12.11 -6.75 -9.00
N ASP A 23 -10.78 -6.62 -9.09
CA ASP A 23 -9.91 -7.71 -9.54
C ASP A 23 -10.01 -8.89 -8.57
N ALA A 24 -10.71 -9.93 -8.99
CA ALA A 24 -11.04 -11.07 -8.13
C ALA A 24 -9.80 -11.84 -7.70
N ASP A 25 -8.82 -12.00 -8.58
CA ASP A 25 -7.60 -12.75 -8.27
C ASP A 25 -6.76 -12.02 -7.22
N LEU A 26 -6.64 -10.71 -7.36
CA LEU A 26 -5.91 -9.89 -6.39
C LEU A 26 -6.63 -9.88 -5.05
N ILE A 27 -7.95 -9.68 -5.05
CA ILE A 27 -8.74 -9.70 -3.81
C ILE A 27 -8.59 -11.05 -3.12
N GLY A 28 -8.65 -12.15 -3.87
CA GLY A 28 -8.45 -13.50 -3.33
C GLY A 28 -7.07 -13.66 -2.70
N LEU A 29 -6.02 -13.15 -3.32
CA LEU A 29 -4.67 -13.19 -2.78
C LEU A 29 -4.59 -12.44 -1.45
N LEU A 30 -5.16 -11.23 -1.38
CA LEU A 30 -5.14 -10.44 -0.16
C LEU A 30 -5.95 -11.10 0.95
N GLN A 31 -7.07 -11.76 0.60
CA GLN A 31 -7.83 -12.56 1.55
C GLN A 31 -7.00 -13.73 2.10
N ASP A 32 -6.20 -14.37 1.26
CA ASP A 32 -5.33 -15.46 1.67
C ASP A 32 -4.26 -14.98 2.63
N PHE A 33 -3.66 -13.80 2.38
CA PHE A 33 -2.73 -13.19 3.32
C PHE A 33 -3.40 -12.96 4.68
N ASP A 34 -4.61 -12.40 4.67
CA ASP A 34 -5.33 -12.12 5.92
C ASP A 34 -5.61 -13.40 6.70
N ARG A 35 -6.05 -14.46 6.02
CA ARG A 35 -6.30 -15.76 6.67
C ARG A 35 -5.03 -16.36 7.26
N ALA A 36 -3.89 -16.10 6.65
CA ALA A 36 -2.59 -16.56 7.14
C ALA A 36 -2.02 -15.67 8.27
N GLY A 37 -2.73 -14.61 8.64
CA GLY A 37 -2.27 -13.69 9.68
C GLY A 37 -1.26 -12.65 9.20
N GLN A 38 -1.12 -12.45 7.89
CA GLN A 38 -0.22 -11.46 7.32
C GLN A 38 -0.85 -10.08 7.40
N PRO A 39 -0.29 -9.15 8.19
CA PRO A 39 -0.85 -7.79 8.25
C PRO A 39 -0.65 -7.03 6.95
N LEU A 40 -1.65 -6.23 6.59
CA LEU A 40 -1.64 -5.38 5.41
C LEU A 40 -1.84 -3.93 5.84
N ILE A 41 -0.99 -3.02 5.39
CA ILE A 41 -1.11 -1.60 5.68
C ILE A 41 -1.68 -0.90 4.45
N ILE A 42 -2.75 -0.16 4.67
CA ILE A 42 -3.42 0.64 3.64
C ILE A 42 -3.10 2.11 3.94
N PRO A 43 -2.17 2.74 3.19
CA PRO A 43 -1.93 4.17 3.38
C PRO A 43 -3.16 4.97 2.97
N ALA A 44 -3.59 5.91 3.80
CA ALA A 44 -4.81 6.67 3.54
C ALA A 44 -4.77 7.42 2.21
N LEU A 45 -3.62 8.00 1.85
CA LEU A 45 -3.51 8.72 0.58
C LEU A 45 -3.44 7.78 -0.61
N ALA A 46 -2.84 6.59 -0.45
CA ALA A 46 -2.88 5.58 -1.52
C ALA A 46 -4.32 5.13 -1.79
N ALA A 47 -5.12 4.95 -0.73
CA ALA A 47 -6.55 4.66 -0.88
C ALA A 47 -7.27 5.82 -1.57
N THR A 48 -6.92 7.07 -1.24
CA THR A 48 -7.48 8.24 -1.91
C THR A 48 -7.19 8.22 -3.41
N GLY A 49 -5.94 7.92 -3.78
CA GLY A 49 -5.56 7.82 -5.20
C GLY A 49 -6.31 6.72 -5.93
N ALA A 50 -6.50 5.57 -5.27
CA ALA A 50 -7.26 4.45 -5.83
C ALA A 50 -8.73 4.84 -6.06
N LEU A 51 -9.34 5.56 -5.11
CA LEU A 51 -10.72 6.03 -5.24
C LEU A 51 -10.87 7.07 -6.34
N LEU A 52 -9.88 7.96 -6.50
CA LEU A 52 -9.89 8.93 -7.59
C LEU A 52 -9.79 8.24 -8.95
N ASP A 53 -8.96 7.19 -9.06
CA ASP A 53 -8.86 6.38 -10.27
C ASP A 53 -10.21 5.77 -10.64
N GLY A 54 -10.98 5.31 -9.64
CA GLY A 54 -12.34 4.79 -9.81
C GLY A 54 -13.41 5.85 -9.86
N ARG A 55 -13.04 7.12 -9.93
CA ARG A 55 -13.95 8.26 -9.97
C ARG A 55 -14.93 8.30 -8.79
N GLY A 56 -14.51 7.77 -7.64
CA GLY A 56 -15.30 7.76 -6.43
C GLY A 56 -16.57 6.91 -6.52
N SER A 57 -16.60 5.88 -7.39
CA SER A 57 -17.81 5.06 -7.54
C SER A 57 -18.18 4.37 -6.23
N PRO A 58 -19.48 4.15 -5.97
CA PRO A 58 -19.91 3.42 -4.78
C PRO A 58 -19.31 2.00 -4.70
N ASP A 59 -19.15 1.32 -5.84
CA ASP A 59 -18.55 -0.02 -5.88
C ASP A 59 -17.09 0.01 -5.45
N ALA A 60 -16.32 0.99 -5.94
CA ALA A 60 -14.92 1.15 -5.54
C ALA A 60 -14.80 1.42 -4.04
N GLN A 61 -15.66 2.29 -3.50
CA GLN A 61 -15.69 2.59 -2.08
C GLN A 61 -16.01 1.35 -1.25
N ALA A 62 -17.00 0.56 -1.68
CA ALA A 62 -17.40 -0.66 -0.98
C ALA A 62 -16.28 -1.71 -0.96
N LEU A 63 -15.57 -1.86 -2.08
CA LEU A 63 -14.47 -2.83 -2.18
C LEU A 63 -13.29 -2.44 -1.28
N LEU A 64 -12.91 -1.16 -1.25
CA LEU A 64 -11.84 -0.71 -0.37
C LEU A 64 -12.27 -0.76 1.10
N ALA A 65 -13.52 -0.45 1.41
CA ALA A 65 -14.05 -0.59 2.77
C ALA A 65 -14.01 -2.06 3.22
N GLY A 66 -14.32 -2.99 2.31
CA GLY A 66 -14.22 -4.42 2.59
C GLY A 66 -12.80 -4.86 2.90
N LEU A 67 -11.82 -4.37 2.14
CA LEU A 67 -10.42 -4.64 2.40
C LEU A 67 -9.99 -4.07 3.76
N ALA A 68 -10.38 -2.84 4.06
CA ALA A 68 -10.04 -2.19 5.33
C ALA A 68 -10.66 -2.92 6.54
N ALA A 69 -11.72 -3.70 6.32
CA ALA A 69 -12.38 -4.47 7.35
C ALA A 69 -11.74 -5.84 7.62
N PHE A 70 -10.72 -6.23 6.88
CA PHE A 70 -9.99 -7.48 7.12
C PHE A 70 -9.44 -7.49 8.55
N GLU A 71 -9.36 -8.66 9.16
CA GLU A 71 -8.93 -8.81 10.55
C GLU A 71 -7.54 -8.22 10.79
N HIS A 72 -6.61 -8.40 9.83
CA HIS A 72 -5.22 -7.97 9.96
C HIS A 72 -4.89 -6.74 9.12
N ALA A 73 -5.91 -6.06 8.57
CA ALA A 73 -5.69 -4.83 7.81
C ALA A 73 -5.59 -3.62 8.75
N ILE A 74 -4.68 -2.73 8.42
CA ILE A 74 -4.44 -1.50 9.19
C ILE A 74 -4.48 -0.34 8.22
N VAL A 75 -5.38 0.62 8.45
CA VAL A 75 -5.37 1.86 7.68
C VAL A 75 -4.42 2.83 8.36
N ALA A 76 -3.38 3.25 7.64
CA ALA A 76 -2.41 4.21 8.16
C ALA A 76 -2.86 5.62 7.79
N PRO A 77 -3.24 6.45 8.76
CA PRO A 77 -3.66 7.82 8.48
C PRO A 77 -2.47 8.71 8.16
N LEU A 78 -2.72 9.84 7.52
CA LEU A 78 -1.79 10.95 7.52
C LEU A 78 -2.25 11.90 8.64
N ASP A 79 -1.47 11.98 9.70
CA ASP A 79 -1.90 12.66 10.93
C ASP A 79 -0.88 13.71 11.35
N GLY A 80 -1.31 14.96 11.40
CA GLY A 80 -0.53 16.06 11.93
C GLY A 80 0.55 16.61 10.99
N VAL A 81 1.13 17.71 11.43
CA VAL A 81 2.12 18.48 10.65
C VAL A 81 3.41 17.70 10.46
N THR A 82 3.83 16.93 11.47
CA THR A 82 5.08 16.14 11.38
C THR A 82 5.00 15.11 10.27
N GLN A 83 3.88 14.38 10.17
CA GLN A 83 3.69 13.40 9.09
C GLN A 83 3.55 14.09 7.73
N SER A 84 2.88 15.25 7.69
CA SER A 84 2.77 16.03 6.46
C SER A 84 4.13 16.51 5.98
N ALA A 85 5.00 16.94 6.88
CA ALA A 85 6.36 17.36 6.55
C ALA A 85 7.18 16.18 6.01
N LYS A 86 7.09 15.01 6.65
CA LYS A 86 7.76 13.80 6.17
C LYS A 86 7.28 13.42 4.79
N LEU A 87 5.98 13.51 4.54
CA LEU A 87 5.40 13.25 3.22
C LEU A 87 5.97 14.20 2.17
N THR A 88 6.04 15.49 2.48
CA THR A 88 6.58 16.50 1.57
C THR A 88 8.04 16.21 1.23
N ASP A 89 8.85 15.89 2.23
CA ASP A 89 10.25 15.55 2.03
C ASP A 89 10.39 14.29 1.18
N THR A 90 9.56 13.29 1.41
CA THR A 90 9.53 12.05 0.63
C THR A 90 9.21 12.34 -0.84
N MET A 91 8.21 13.18 -1.10
CA MET A 91 7.88 13.58 -2.47
C MET A 91 9.04 14.27 -3.15
N ALA A 92 9.72 15.16 -2.42
CA ALA A 92 10.84 15.93 -2.98
C ALA A 92 12.01 15.03 -3.39
N VAL A 93 12.35 14.01 -2.59
CA VAL A 93 13.50 13.15 -2.88
C VAL A 93 13.17 12.01 -3.84
N THR A 94 11.93 11.52 -3.85
CA THR A 94 11.55 10.36 -4.68
C THR A 94 10.95 10.74 -6.02
N GLY A 95 10.35 11.93 -6.13
CA GLY A 95 9.59 12.32 -7.31
C GLY A 95 8.23 11.64 -7.44
N LEU A 96 7.82 10.87 -6.43
CA LEU A 96 6.52 10.20 -6.43
C LEU A 96 5.38 11.21 -6.27
N ASP A 97 4.20 10.82 -6.78
CA ASP A 97 2.98 11.58 -6.48
C ASP A 97 2.63 11.43 -4.99
N VAL A 98 1.67 12.22 -4.54
CA VAL A 98 1.31 12.27 -3.11
C VAL A 98 0.77 10.91 -2.62
N TYR A 99 0.13 10.16 -3.48
CA TYR A 99 -0.51 8.90 -3.09
C TYR A 99 0.51 7.81 -2.81
N ASP A 100 1.43 7.56 -3.75
CA ASP A 100 2.51 6.59 -3.55
C ASP A 100 3.57 7.12 -2.58
N ALA A 101 3.76 8.43 -2.49
CA ALA A 101 4.68 9.01 -1.51
C ALA A 101 4.26 8.69 -0.08
N HIS A 102 2.96 8.56 0.19
CA HIS A 102 2.50 8.15 1.52
C HIS A 102 2.95 6.73 1.84
N ALA A 103 2.83 5.80 0.89
CA ALA A 103 3.36 4.44 1.06
C ALA A 103 4.87 4.47 1.30
N ALA A 104 5.60 5.27 0.52
CA ALA A 104 7.05 5.39 0.65
C ALA A 104 7.45 5.97 2.01
N ALA A 105 6.75 6.97 2.50
CA ALA A 105 7.03 7.57 3.80
C ALA A 105 6.82 6.58 4.95
N ILE A 106 5.77 5.77 4.88
CA ILE A 106 5.52 4.72 5.86
C ILE A 106 6.64 3.68 5.80
N ALA A 107 7.03 3.26 4.61
CA ALA A 107 8.09 2.26 4.42
C ALA A 107 9.43 2.75 4.99
N ASP A 108 9.74 4.03 4.78
CA ASP A 108 11.01 4.62 5.22
C ASP A 108 11.16 4.60 6.74
N VAL A 109 10.07 4.81 7.48
CA VAL A 109 10.12 4.83 8.96
C VAL A 109 9.84 3.46 9.57
N SER A 110 9.05 2.61 8.93
CA SER A 110 8.66 1.31 9.49
C SER A 110 9.52 0.14 9.02
N ILE A 111 10.25 0.32 7.92
CA ILE A 111 11.08 -0.70 7.27
C ILE A 111 10.21 -1.90 6.81
N CYS A 112 8.94 -1.65 6.53
CA CYS A 112 8.02 -2.66 5.99
C CYS A 112 8.14 -2.72 4.47
N PRO A 113 8.03 -3.93 3.87
CA PRO A 113 8.07 -4.04 2.41
C PRO A 113 6.84 -3.42 1.76
N ILE A 114 7.01 -3.00 0.51
CA ILE A 114 5.91 -2.48 -0.32
C ILE A 114 5.46 -3.57 -1.28
N LEU A 115 4.18 -3.86 -1.26
CA LEU A 115 3.53 -4.80 -2.18
C LEU A 115 3.01 -4.00 -3.37
N THR A 116 3.41 -4.39 -4.58
CA THR A 116 3.12 -3.65 -5.81
C THR A 116 2.81 -4.60 -6.96
N LEU A 117 2.10 -4.09 -7.96
CA LEU A 117 1.89 -4.81 -9.23
C LEU A 117 3.01 -4.51 -10.24
N HIS A 118 3.79 -3.45 -10.02
CA HIS A 118 4.81 -3.00 -10.96
C HIS A 118 6.07 -2.57 -10.20
N ALA A 119 6.97 -3.53 -9.94
CA ALA A 119 8.19 -3.27 -9.17
C ALA A 119 9.08 -2.21 -9.83
N GLU A 120 9.02 -2.09 -11.15
CA GLU A 120 9.88 -1.16 -11.89
C GLU A 120 9.66 0.30 -11.46
N LYS A 121 8.42 0.68 -11.16
CA LYS A 121 8.13 2.05 -10.74
C LYS A 121 8.75 2.41 -9.40
N TRP A 122 9.11 1.39 -8.59
CA TRP A 122 9.69 1.58 -7.26
C TRP A 122 11.22 1.53 -7.26
N ARG A 123 11.84 1.15 -8.37
CA ARG A 123 13.30 0.96 -8.42
C ARG A 123 14.06 2.23 -8.02
N GLN A 124 13.79 3.32 -8.71
CA GLN A 124 14.51 4.58 -8.47
C GLN A 124 14.02 5.28 -7.19
N PRO A 125 12.70 5.41 -6.94
CA PRO A 125 12.24 6.03 -5.72
C PRO A 125 12.75 5.36 -4.44
N SER A 126 12.82 4.02 -4.42
CA SER A 126 13.30 3.28 -3.24
C SER A 126 14.73 3.67 -2.89
N ARG A 127 15.57 3.86 -3.89
CA ARG A 127 16.99 4.20 -3.67
C ARG A 127 17.19 5.60 -3.09
N ALA A 128 16.20 6.47 -3.25
CA ALA A 128 16.25 7.84 -2.74
C ALA A 128 15.87 7.92 -1.27
N LEU A 129 15.30 6.86 -0.70
CA LEU A 129 14.91 6.83 0.70
C LEU A 129 16.10 6.50 1.59
N ASP A 130 16.09 6.99 2.84
CA ASP A 130 17.12 6.69 3.83
C ASP A 130 17.17 5.20 4.15
N ASN A 131 16.00 4.56 4.18
CA ASN A 131 15.86 3.13 4.44
C ASN A 131 15.13 2.49 3.25
N PRO A 132 15.85 2.15 2.15
CA PRO A 132 15.20 1.59 0.97
C PRO A 132 14.38 0.35 1.32
N PRO A 133 13.08 0.33 1.02
CA PRO A 133 12.23 -0.81 1.36
C PRO A 133 12.46 -1.98 0.41
N HIS A 134 12.18 -3.18 0.89
CA HIS A 134 12.06 -4.34 0.03
C HIS A 134 10.78 -4.21 -0.78
N ILE A 135 10.87 -4.46 -2.09
CA ILE A 135 9.72 -4.39 -2.99
C ILE A 135 9.29 -5.81 -3.34
N ILE A 136 8.03 -6.13 -3.07
CA ILE A 136 7.44 -7.43 -3.38
C ILE A 136 6.49 -7.23 -4.54
N GLU A 137 6.79 -7.84 -5.69
CA GLU A 137 5.93 -7.73 -6.86
C GLU A 137 4.93 -8.89 -6.91
N ILE A 138 3.66 -8.53 -7.07
CA ILE A 138 2.61 -9.51 -7.34
C ILE A 138 2.61 -9.74 -8.85
N THR A 139 2.83 -11.00 -9.25
CA THR A 139 2.80 -11.38 -10.66
C THR A 139 1.57 -12.24 -10.93
N ASP A 140 1.00 -12.05 -12.12
CA ASP A 140 -0.09 -12.91 -12.58
C ASP A 140 0.52 -14.26 -12.99
N PRO A 141 0.10 -15.37 -12.35
CA PRO A 141 0.66 -16.68 -12.67
C PRO A 141 0.35 -17.13 -14.10
N ASP A 142 -0.62 -16.49 -14.77
CA ASP A 142 -1.01 -16.83 -16.13
C ASP A 142 -0.24 -16.06 -17.20
N GLN A 143 0.75 -15.27 -16.80
CA GLN A 143 1.61 -14.52 -17.72
C GLN A 143 3.00 -15.11 -17.80
#